data_0a2186963ab883f7b1140006057ef307
#
_entry.id   0a2186963ab883f7b1140006057ef307
#
_cell.length_a   1.000
_cell.length_b   1.000
_cell.length_c   1.000
_cell.angle_alpha   90.00
_cell.angle_beta   90.00
_cell.angle_gamma   90.00
#
_symmetry.space_group_name_H-M   'P 1'
#
loop_
_entity.id
_entity.type
_entity.pdbx_description
1 polymer ?
#
loop_
_entity_poly.entity_id
_entity_poly.type
_entity_poly.pdbx_seq_one_letter_code
_entity_poly.pdbx_strand_id
1 'polypeptide(L)'
;LKDIFQYAQDGWTSTPDAQITTFLVNDMAAMMYSGTHMFSQIDAADPDFEYGWFAIPSPDGKTRLVGGAGVGGLAISAEAAKDPDKKAAAEAFIKFFFAPENYKVYCETLNFIPTTVDEPQMDVSPVFQEVIDANASADDLAPMWNGHVGNNELPPDFRNFTYKTLTEVLQGTRDID
;
A
#
# COMPACT_ATOMS: atom_id res chain seq x y z
N LEU A 1 -2.38 -2.89 19.45
CA LEU A 1 -2.57 -3.93 18.42
C LEU A 1 -3.23 -5.17 19.02
N LYS A 2 -2.71 -5.77 20.10
CA LYS A 2 -3.26 -6.98 20.71
C LYS A 2 -4.76 -6.84 21.02
N ASP A 3 -5.19 -5.68 21.54
CA ASP A 3 -6.59 -5.41 21.85
C ASP A 3 -7.49 -5.32 20.61
N ILE A 4 -6.95 -4.92 19.47
CA ILE A 4 -7.67 -4.89 18.19
C ILE A 4 -7.80 -6.30 17.62
N PHE A 5 -6.73 -7.09 17.70
CA PHE A 5 -6.71 -8.44 17.13
C PHE A 5 -7.64 -9.45 17.82
N GLN A 6 -8.14 -9.15 19.02
CA GLN A 6 -9.21 -9.95 19.62
C GLN A 6 -10.53 -9.94 18.82
N TYR A 7 -10.71 -8.98 17.93
CA TYR A 7 -11.86 -8.85 17.03
C TYR A 7 -11.57 -9.35 15.61
N ALA A 8 -10.36 -9.86 15.36
CA ALA A 8 -10.03 -10.44 14.06
C ALA A 8 -10.83 -11.74 13.82
N GLN A 9 -11.19 -11.96 12.56
CA GLN A 9 -11.92 -13.18 12.18
C GLN A 9 -11.10 -14.44 12.48
N ASP A 10 -11.80 -15.55 12.71
CA ASP A 10 -11.16 -16.85 12.87
C ASP A 10 -10.29 -17.17 11.64
N GLY A 11 -9.09 -17.71 11.88
CA GLY A 11 -8.17 -18.07 10.80
C GLY A 11 -7.39 -16.92 10.18
N TRP A 12 -7.43 -15.72 10.76
CA TRP A 12 -6.73 -14.54 10.22
C TRP A 12 -5.24 -14.76 9.95
N THR A 13 -4.56 -15.60 10.74
CA THR A 13 -3.14 -15.93 10.55
C THR A 13 -2.85 -16.71 9.27
N SER A 14 -3.86 -17.30 8.67
CA SER A 14 -3.80 -18.08 7.43
C SER A 14 -4.46 -17.38 6.25
N THR A 15 -5.01 -16.17 6.47
CA THR A 15 -5.68 -15.40 5.42
C THR A 15 -4.64 -14.67 4.56
N PRO A 16 -4.51 -15.01 3.27
CA PRO A 16 -3.64 -14.27 2.36
C PRO A 16 -4.14 -12.83 2.15
N ASP A 17 -3.23 -11.90 1.93
CA ASP A 17 -3.54 -10.49 1.64
C ASP A 17 -4.57 -10.33 0.51
N ALA A 18 -4.44 -11.11 -0.56
CA ALA A 18 -5.38 -11.11 -1.68
C ALA A 18 -6.83 -11.53 -1.32
N GLN A 19 -7.07 -12.08 -0.14
CA GLN A 19 -8.41 -12.49 0.31
C GLN A 19 -9.04 -11.51 1.29
N ILE A 20 -8.31 -10.50 1.76
CA ILE A 20 -8.82 -9.56 2.76
C ILE A 20 -10.07 -8.84 2.24
N THR A 21 -10.05 -8.35 1.01
CA THR A 21 -11.20 -7.71 0.36
C THR A 21 -12.43 -8.62 0.30
N THR A 22 -12.25 -9.92 0.11
CA THR A 22 -13.35 -10.89 0.06
C THR A 22 -14.17 -10.91 1.35
N PHE A 23 -13.53 -10.75 2.50
CA PHE A 23 -14.24 -10.68 3.78
C PHE A 23 -15.10 -9.43 3.90
N LEU A 24 -14.59 -8.28 3.43
CA LEU A 24 -15.34 -7.03 3.45
C LEU A 24 -16.53 -7.09 2.47
N VAL A 25 -16.30 -7.42 1.21
CA VAL A 25 -17.35 -7.39 0.18
C VAL A 25 -18.43 -8.45 0.33
N ASN A 26 -18.19 -9.50 1.13
CA ASN A 26 -19.19 -10.52 1.47
C ASN A 26 -19.80 -10.34 2.87
N ASP A 27 -19.70 -9.15 3.44
CA ASP A 27 -20.26 -8.80 4.75
C ASP A 27 -19.79 -9.72 5.91
N MET A 28 -18.57 -10.26 5.77
CA MET A 28 -17.93 -11.12 6.76
C MET A 28 -17.04 -10.33 7.72
N ALA A 29 -16.67 -9.12 7.37
CA ALA A 29 -15.91 -8.19 8.20
C ALA A 29 -16.42 -6.77 7.97
N ALA A 30 -16.59 -6.00 9.06
CA ALA A 30 -17.02 -4.60 9.00
C ALA A 30 -15.88 -3.64 8.65
N MET A 31 -14.64 -4.05 8.80
CA MET A 31 -13.45 -3.22 8.57
C MET A 31 -12.29 -4.10 8.08
N MET A 32 -11.42 -3.51 7.29
CA MET A 32 -10.14 -4.11 6.92
C MET A 32 -9.00 -3.11 7.09
N TYR A 33 -7.82 -3.60 7.37
CA TYR A 33 -6.61 -2.81 7.39
C TYR A 33 -5.75 -3.14 6.17
N SER A 34 -5.61 -2.19 5.26
CA SER A 34 -4.78 -2.36 4.05
C SER A 34 -4.40 -1.03 3.42
N GLY A 35 -3.82 -1.05 2.23
CA GLY A 35 -3.50 0.13 1.45
C GLY A 35 -4.54 0.45 0.38
N THR A 36 -4.39 1.61 -0.25
CA THR A 36 -5.33 2.15 -1.27
C THR A 36 -5.49 1.25 -2.50
N HIS A 37 -4.50 0.41 -2.80
CA HIS A 37 -4.57 -0.57 -3.89
C HIS A 37 -5.74 -1.58 -3.75
N MET A 38 -6.33 -1.68 -2.55
CA MET A 38 -7.51 -2.52 -2.34
C MET A 38 -8.81 -1.87 -2.82
N PHE A 39 -8.87 -0.54 -2.97
CA PHE A 39 -10.09 0.13 -3.42
C PHE A 39 -10.53 -0.36 -4.80
N SER A 40 -9.61 -0.51 -5.74
CA SER A 40 -9.92 -1.06 -7.06
C SER A 40 -10.50 -2.48 -7.01
N GLN A 41 -10.12 -3.27 -6.02
CA GLN A 41 -10.67 -4.62 -5.82
C GLN A 41 -12.06 -4.59 -5.18
N ILE A 42 -12.31 -3.66 -4.25
CA ILE A 42 -13.63 -3.44 -3.66
C ILE A 42 -14.59 -2.94 -4.74
N ASP A 43 -14.19 -1.92 -5.48
CA ASP A 43 -14.99 -1.34 -6.56
C ASP A 43 -15.31 -2.36 -7.66
N ALA A 44 -14.35 -3.21 -8.02
CA ALA A 44 -14.55 -4.28 -9.01
C ALA A 44 -15.50 -5.38 -8.54
N ALA A 45 -15.66 -5.54 -7.23
CA ALA A 45 -16.62 -6.49 -6.67
C ALA A 45 -18.05 -5.94 -6.64
N ASP A 46 -18.24 -4.64 -6.90
CA ASP A 46 -19.54 -3.94 -6.98
C ASP A 46 -20.44 -4.28 -5.76
N PRO A 47 -19.98 -4.03 -4.51
CA PRO A 47 -20.75 -4.36 -3.33
C PRO A 47 -22.04 -3.52 -3.25
N ASP A 48 -23.08 -4.06 -2.62
CA ASP A 48 -24.37 -3.41 -2.43
C ASP A 48 -24.40 -2.41 -1.26
N PHE A 49 -23.22 -2.03 -0.74
CA PHE A 49 -23.05 -1.05 0.33
C PHE A 49 -22.00 0.01 -0.03
N GLU A 50 -22.11 1.17 0.61
CA GLU A 50 -21.08 2.21 0.54
C GLU A 50 -20.01 1.93 1.60
N TYR A 51 -18.74 2.08 1.22
CA TYR A 51 -17.60 1.98 2.14
C TYR A 51 -16.91 3.34 2.27
N GLY A 52 -16.32 3.58 3.43
CA GLY A 52 -15.54 4.76 3.72
C GLY A 52 -14.12 4.41 4.11
N TRP A 53 -13.31 5.43 4.33
CA TRP A 53 -11.93 5.30 4.76
C TRP A 53 -11.66 6.17 5.99
N PHE A 54 -10.74 5.75 6.83
CA PHE A 54 -10.20 6.56 7.91
C PHE A 54 -8.76 6.19 8.22
N ALA A 55 -7.95 7.19 8.60
CA ALA A 55 -6.62 6.95 9.13
C ALA A 55 -6.69 6.31 10.51
N ILE A 56 -5.80 5.35 10.80
CA ILE A 56 -5.75 4.75 12.14
C ILE A 56 -5.47 5.85 13.18
N PRO A 57 -6.35 6.01 14.19
CA PRO A 57 -6.16 7.03 15.21
C PRO A 57 -4.85 6.82 15.98
N SER A 58 -4.10 7.91 16.16
CA SER A 58 -2.92 7.93 17.00
C SER A 58 -3.28 8.42 18.42
N PRO A 59 -2.68 7.88 19.49
CA PRO A 59 -2.97 8.28 20.86
C PRO A 59 -2.75 9.78 21.16
N ASP A 60 -1.89 10.44 20.39
CA ASP A 60 -1.61 11.88 20.51
C ASP A 60 -2.47 12.77 19.57
N GLY A 61 -3.45 12.17 18.89
CA GLY A 61 -4.36 12.86 17.98
C GLY A 61 -3.76 13.27 16.64
N LYS A 62 -2.52 12.85 16.34
CA LYS A 62 -1.86 13.15 15.06
C LYS A 62 -2.23 12.16 13.98
N THR A 63 -2.36 12.65 12.76
CA THR A 63 -2.54 11.81 11.57
C THR A 63 -1.18 11.37 11.04
N ARG A 64 -0.91 10.08 11.17
CA ARG A 64 0.31 9.46 10.62
C ARG A 64 -0.08 8.44 9.57
N LEU A 65 0.45 8.61 8.38
CA LEU A 65 0.21 7.70 7.27
C LEU A 65 1.51 7.01 6.87
N VAL A 66 1.36 5.80 6.35
CA VAL A 66 2.47 5.09 5.73
C VAL A 66 2.45 5.42 4.24
N GLY A 67 3.41 6.22 3.81
CA GLY A 67 3.61 6.53 2.41
C GLY A 67 4.17 5.33 1.66
N GLY A 68 3.46 4.87 0.62
CA GLY A 68 3.87 3.74 -0.20
C GLY A 68 5.02 4.03 -1.18
N ALA A 69 5.67 5.16 -1.08
CA ALA A 69 6.69 5.61 -2.03
C ALA A 69 7.91 4.68 -2.20
N GLY A 70 8.04 3.64 -1.39
CA GLY A 70 9.16 2.72 -1.47
C GLY A 70 8.94 1.47 -2.34
N VAL A 71 7.77 1.28 -2.92
CA VAL A 71 7.40 -0.04 -3.47
C VAL A 71 7.23 -0.04 -4.99
N GLY A 72 7.27 1.09 -5.65
CA GLY A 72 7.02 1.19 -7.08
C GLY A 72 8.04 2.05 -7.80
N GLY A 73 8.73 1.45 -8.74
CA GLY A 73 9.61 2.17 -9.65
C GLY A 73 9.98 1.28 -10.82
N LEU A 74 10.25 1.89 -11.96
CA LEU A 74 10.79 1.20 -13.12
C LEU A 74 12.31 1.36 -13.14
N ALA A 75 13.01 0.25 -13.21
CA ALA A 75 14.47 0.23 -13.29
C ALA A 75 14.94 -0.56 -14.51
N ILE A 76 16.01 -0.09 -15.12
CA ILE A 76 16.69 -0.84 -16.19
C ILE A 76 17.75 -1.73 -15.54
N SER A 77 17.68 -3.04 -15.79
CA SER A 77 18.66 -3.96 -15.24
C SER A 77 20.06 -3.66 -15.78
N ALA A 78 21.10 -3.91 -14.97
CA ALA A 78 22.48 -3.72 -15.37
C ALA A 78 22.85 -4.55 -16.61
N GLU A 79 22.22 -5.69 -16.81
CA GLU A 79 22.43 -6.53 -18.00
C GLU A 79 21.80 -5.91 -19.25
N ALA A 80 20.55 -5.47 -19.17
CA ALA A 80 19.90 -4.78 -20.30
C ALA A 80 20.62 -3.48 -20.67
N ALA A 81 21.18 -2.77 -19.69
CA ALA A 81 21.93 -1.54 -19.91
C ALA A 81 23.24 -1.72 -20.71
N LYS A 82 23.77 -2.94 -20.83
CA LYS A 82 24.95 -3.23 -21.67
C LYS A 82 24.65 -3.28 -23.16
N ASP A 83 23.38 -3.50 -23.51
CA ASP A 83 22.91 -3.54 -24.89
C ASP A 83 22.26 -2.20 -25.21
N PRO A 84 22.81 -1.38 -26.13
CA PRO A 84 22.30 -0.05 -26.44
C PRO A 84 20.83 -0.04 -26.91
N ASP A 85 20.44 -1.05 -27.69
CA ASP A 85 19.09 -1.13 -28.25
C ASP A 85 18.06 -1.48 -27.17
N LYS A 86 18.38 -2.42 -26.27
CA LYS A 86 17.56 -2.77 -25.12
C LYS A 86 17.42 -1.60 -24.14
N LYS A 87 18.54 -0.91 -23.90
CA LYS A 87 18.54 0.28 -23.04
C LYS A 87 17.64 1.37 -23.62
N ALA A 88 17.79 1.67 -24.92
CA ALA A 88 16.96 2.68 -25.58
C ALA A 88 15.47 2.33 -25.57
N ALA A 89 15.14 1.07 -25.80
CA ALA A 89 13.75 0.59 -25.73
C ALA A 89 13.17 0.72 -24.29
N ALA A 90 13.94 0.35 -23.27
CA ALA A 90 13.53 0.50 -21.88
C ALA A 90 13.34 1.96 -21.46
N GLU A 91 14.24 2.85 -21.88
CA GLU A 91 14.12 4.30 -21.65
C GLU A 91 12.89 4.88 -22.35
N ALA A 92 12.61 4.44 -23.57
CA ALA A 92 11.40 4.85 -24.29
C ALA A 92 10.13 4.41 -23.58
N PHE A 93 10.10 3.17 -23.07
CA PHE A 93 8.97 2.66 -22.27
C PHE A 93 8.78 3.46 -20.98
N ILE A 94 9.86 3.75 -20.23
CA ILE A 94 9.79 4.53 -18.99
C ILE A 94 9.23 5.94 -19.29
N LYS A 95 9.70 6.60 -20.34
CA LYS A 95 9.18 7.91 -20.76
C LYS A 95 7.70 7.85 -21.15
N PHE A 96 7.29 6.82 -21.88
CA PHE A 96 5.90 6.58 -22.23
C PHE A 96 5.03 6.37 -20.97
N PHE A 97 5.48 5.51 -20.04
CA PHE A 97 4.75 5.19 -18.84
C PHE A 97 4.52 6.43 -17.93
N PHE A 98 5.56 7.26 -17.77
CA PHE A 98 5.48 8.48 -16.95
C PHE A 98 5.05 9.73 -17.72
N ALA A 99 4.63 9.61 -18.99
CA ALA A 99 3.94 10.70 -19.65
C ALA A 99 2.64 11.02 -18.89
N PRO A 100 2.29 12.31 -18.65
CA PRO A 100 1.20 12.68 -17.75
C PRO A 100 -0.12 11.96 -18.04
N GLU A 101 -0.49 11.84 -19.31
CA GLU A 101 -1.71 11.18 -19.76
C GLU A 101 -1.72 9.67 -19.44
N ASN A 102 -0.60 8.97 -19.56
CA ASN A 102 -0.51 7.54 -19.30
C ASN A 102 -0.39 7.27 -17.80
N TYR A 103 0.40 8.07 -17.09
CA TYR A 103 0.59 7.94 -15.65
C TYR A 103 -0.69 8.26 -14.89
N LYS A 104 -1.49 9.22 -15.37
CA LYS A 104 -2.83 9.50 -14.87
C LYS A 104 -3.70 8.23 -14.89
N VAL A 105 -3.82 7.58 -16.04
CA VAL A 105 -4.62 6.35 -16.19
C VAL A 105 -4.16 5.27 -15.21
N TYR A 106 -2.84 5.11 -15.06
CA TYR A 106 -2.28 4.14 -14.11
C TYR A 106 -2.69 4.46 -12.66
N CYS A 107 -2.53 5.72 -12.24
CA CYS A 107 -2.86 6.14 -10.89
C CYS A 107 -4.36 6.02 -10.59
N GLU A 108 -5.23 6.43 -11.51
CA GLU A 108 -6.69 6.32 -11.38
C GLU A 108 -7.15 4.87 -11.32
N THR A 109 -6.60 4.00 -12.17
CA THR A 109 -7.00 2.58 -12.22
C THR A 109 -6.63 1.82 -10.95
N LEU A 110 -5.49 2.14 -10.35
CA LEU A 110 -4.96 1.42 -9.19
C LEU A 110 -5.10 2.17 -7.86
N ASN A 111 -5.75 3.34 -7.87
CA ASN A 111 -5.88 4.20 -6.71
C ASN A 111 -4.52 4.50 -6.06
N PHE A 112 -3.54 4.94 -6.88
CA PHE A 112 -2.24 5.38 -6.42
C PHE A 112 -2.13 6.90 -6.41
N ILE A 113 -1.58 7.45 -5.33
CA ILE A 113 -1.23 8.86 -5.26
C ILE A 113 -0.01 9.08 -6.18
N PRO A 114 -0.09 10.05 -7.12
CA PRO A 114 1.04 10.36 -8.01
C PRO A 114 2.29 10.75 -7.21
N THR A 115 3.45 10.34 -7.72
CA THR A 115 4.76 10.66 -7.12
C THR A 115 5.66 11.46 -8.07
N THR A 116 5.12 11.90 -9.20
CA THR A 116 5.82 12.76 -10.17
C THR A 116 5.72 14.23 -9.76
N VAL A 117 6.74 15.03 -10.17
CA VAL A 117 6.77 16.47 -9.87
C VAL A 117 5.58 17.20 -10.49
N ASP A 118 5.19 16.79 -11.70
CA ASP A 118 4.00 17.30 -12.39
C ASP A 118 2.85 16.31 -12.11
N GLU A 119 2.17 16.48 -10.97
CA GLU A 119 1.06 15.62 -10.59
C GLU A 119 -0.11 15.78 -11.56
N PRO A 120 -0.59 14.69 -12.19
CA PRO A 120 -1.75 14.76 -13.06
C PRO A 120 -3.01 15.08 -12.25
N GLN A 121 -3.89 15.87 -12.84
CA GLN A 121 -5.24 16.04 -12.30
C GLN A 121 -6.04 14.76 -12.49
N MET A 122 -6.38 14.11 -11.38
CA MET A 122 -7.06 12.82 -11.39
C MET A 122 -8.57 12.95 -11.21
N ASP A 123 -9.32 12.04 -11.84
CA ASP A 123 -10.73 11.83 -11.59
C ASP A 123 -10.88 10.55 -10.74
N VAL A 124 -11.15 10.74 -9.47
CA VAL A 124 -11.10 9.66 -8.48
C VAL A 124 -12.41 9.56 -7.69
N SER A 125 -12.66 8.41 -7.07
CA SER A 125 -13.81 8.24 -6.19
C SER A 125 -13.72 9.17 -4.97
N PRO A 126 -14.87 9.56 -4.38
CA PRO A 126 -14.88 10.38 -3.17
C PRO A 126 -14.02 9.79 -2.03
N VAL A 127 -14.07 8.47 -1.83
CA VAL A 127 -13.29 7.81 -0.78
C VAL A 127 -11.77 7.89 -1.05
N PHE A 128 -11.35 7.82 -2.31
CA PHE A 128 -9.93 7.99 -2.63
C PHE A 128 -9.49 9.46 -2.53
N GLN A 129 -10.38 10.41 -2.81
CA GLN A 129 -10.10 11.82 -2.58
C GLN A 129 -9.84 12.11 -1.10
N GLU A 130 -10.60 11.51 -0.18
CA GLU A 130 -10.34 11.63 1.26
C GLU A 130 -8.92 11.16 1.64
N VAL A 131 -8.43 10.09 1.01
CA VAL A 131 -7.04 9.62 1.23
C VAL A 131 -6.01 10.62 0.71
N ILE A 132 -6.23 11.19 -0.48
CA ILE A 132 -5.35 12.21 -1.06
C ILE A 132 -5.28 13.42 -0.13
N ASP A 133 -6.42 13.91 0.34
CA ASP A 133 -6.51 15.06 1.23
C ASP A 133 -5.83 14.77 2.59
N ALA A 134 -6.05 13.58 3.14
CA ALA A 134 -5.39 13.14 4.36
C ALA A 134 -3.87 13.02 4.19
N ASN A 135 -3.41 12.52 3.05
CA ASN A 135 -1.97 12.44 2.74
C ASN A 135 -1.34 13.82 2.63
N ALA A 136 -2.04 14.78 2.03
CA ALA A 136 -1.56 16.15 1.88
C ALA A 136 -1.51 16.91 3.22
N SER A 137 -2.37 16.55 4.18
CA SER A 137 -2.51 17.20 5.49
C SER A 137 -1.95 16.39 6.65
N ALA A 138 -1.34 15.25 6.41
CA ALA A 138 -0.80 14.39 7.46
C ALA A 138 0.31 15.09 8.27
N ASP A 139 0.29 14.88 9.57
CA ASP A 139 1.35 15.39 10.47
C ASP A 139 2.69 14.69 10.20
N ASP A 140 2.65 13.44 9.73
CA ASP A 140 3.84 12.66 9.42
C ASP A 140 3.55 11.60 8.34
N LEU A 141 4.48 11.45 7.41
CA LEU A 141 4.48 10.42 6.37
C LEU A 141 5.69 9.52 6.57
N ALA A 142 5.46 8.34 7.12
CA ALA A 142 6.52 7.37 7.33
C ALA A 142 6.69 6.46 6.11
N PRO A 143 7.92 6.15 5.66
CA PRO A 143 8.12 5.10 4.68
C PRO A 143 7.77 3.73 5.29
N MET A 144 7.37 2.78 4.43
CA MET A 144 7.23 1.40 4.89
C MET A 144 8.57 0.91 5.43
N TRP A 145 8.57 0.37 6.66
CA TRP A 145 9.78 -0.12 7.34
C TRP A 145 10.55 -1.20 6.54
N ASN A 146 9.85 -1.96 5.70
CA ASN A 146 10.44 -2.99 4.83
C ASN A 146 10.87 -2.46 3.45
N GLY A 147 10.70 -1.16 3.18
CA GLY A 147 11.10 -0.50 1.95
C GLY A 147 12.47 0.17 2.00
N HIS A 148 13.21 0.03 3.10
CA HIS A 148 14.56 0.59 3.22
C HIS A 148 15.53 -0.15 2.31
N VAL A 149 16.28 0.62 1.50
CA VAL A 149 17.27 0.12 0.53
C VAL A 149 18.61 0.84 0.71
N GLY A 150 19.67 0.29 0.15
CA GLY A 150 21.00 0.88 0.24
C GLY A 150 21.61 0.78 1.63
N ASN A 151 22.22 1.85 2.12
CA ASN A 151 22.89 1.85 3.43
C ASN A 151 21.96 1.62 4.62
N ASN A 152 20.66 1.80 4.42
CA ASN A 152 19.63 1.58 5.44
C ASN A 152 18.85 0.28 5.19
N GLU A 153 19.32 -0.56 4.28
CA GLU A 153 18.69 -1.85 4.00
C GLU A 153 18.71 -2.74 5.23
N LEU A 154 17.56 -3.29 5.55
CA LEU A 154 17.44 -4.26 6.64
C LEU A 154 17.93 -5.63 6.15
N PRO A 155 18.52 -6.46 7.03
CA PRO A 155 18.90 -7.81 6.66
C PRO A 155 17.73 -8.57 6.03
N PRO A 156 17.95 -9.39 5.00
CA PRO A 156 16.88 -10.10 4.26
C PRO A 156 15.92 -10.88 5.17
N ASP A 157 16.43 -11.45 6.26
CA ASP A 157 15.64 -12.24 7.20
C ASP A 157 14.86 -11.39 8.22
N PHE A 158 15.18 -10.10 8.34
CA PHE A 158 14.56 -9.23 9.35
C PHE A 158 13.05 -9.09 9.14
N ARG A 159 12.61 -8.98 7.91
CA ARG A 159 11.19 -8.92 7.56
C ARG A 159 10.44 -10.16 8.04
N ASN A 160 10.96 -11.33 7.71
CA ASN A 160 10.37 -12.61 8.09
C ASN A 160 10.39 -12.81 9.61
N PHE A 161 11.49 -12.44 10.26
CA PHE A 161 11.61 -12.45 11.71
C PHE A 161 10.56 -11.55 12.37
N THR A 162 10.38 -10.34 11.86
CA THR A 162 9.42 -9.39 12.41
C THR A 162 8.00 -9.89 12.26
N TYR A 163 7.60 -10.36 11.08
CA TYR A 163 6.26 -10.91 10.84
C TYR A 163 5.98 -12.12 11.74
N LYS A 164 6.92 -13.05 11.82
CA LYS A 164 6.79 -14.21 12.70
C LYS A 164 6.61 -13.76 14.16
N THR A 165 7.48 -12.88 14.64
CA THR A 165 7.44 -12.38 16.04
C THR A 165 6.12 -11.67 16.35
N LEU A 166 5.66 -10.78 15.46
CA LEU A 166 4.38 -10.10 15.62
C LEU A 166 3.22 -11.10 15.66
N THR A 167 3.22 -12.08 14.78
CA THR A 167 2.19 -13.13 14.75
C THR A 167 2.16 -13.89 16.07
N GLU A 168 3.32 -14.32 16.59
CA GLU A 168 3.44 -15.02 17.88
C GLU A 168 2.90 -14.18 19.05
N VAL A 169 3.21 -12.88 19.07
CA VAL A 169 2.70 -11.93 20.08
C VAL A 169 1.17 -11.78 19.98
N LEU A 170 0.66 -11.61 18.77
CA LEU A 170 -0.78 -11.43 18.54
C LEU A 170 -1.58 -12.71 18.89
N GLN A 171 -1.01 -13.89 18.66
CA GLN A 171 -1.58 -15.17 19.07
C GLN A 171 -1.43 -15.45 20.57
N GLY A 172 -0.67 -14.65 21.31
CA GLY A 172 -0.39 -14.86 22.73
C GLY A 172 0.57 -16.02 23.01
N THR A 173 1.31 -16.49 22.02
CA THR A 173 2.33 -17.55 22.16
C THR A 173 3.71 -16.99 22.51
N ARG A 174 3.85 -15.66 22.51
CA ARG A 174 5.06 -14.94 22.89
C ARG A 174 4.70 -13.69 23.68
N ASP A 175 5.47 -13.40 24.74
CA ASP A 175 5.37 -12.16 25.48
C ASP A 175 6.05 -10.99 24.74
N ILE A 176 5.64 -9.76 25.10
CA ILE A 176 6.16 -8.52 24.48
C ILE A 176 7.53 -8.13 25.09
N ASP A 177 7.89 -8.69 26.24
CA ASP A 177 9.11 -8.38 27.00
C ASP A 177 10.38 -9.01 26.37
#